data_c4ef7ca1ae347cff17cd6b3688515db4
#
_entry.id   c4ef7ca1ae347cff17cd6b3688515db4
#
_cell.length_a   1.000
_cell.length_b   1.000
_cell.length_c   1.000
_cell.angle_alpha   90.00
_cell.angle_beta   90.00
_cell.angle_gamma   90.00
#
_symmetry.space_group_name_H-M   'P 1'
#
loop_
_entity.id
_entity.type
_entity.pdbx_description
1 polymer ?
#
loop_
_entity_poly.entity_id
_entity_poly.type
_entity_poly.pdbx_seq_one_letter_code
_entity_poly.pdbx_strand_id
1 'polypeptide(L)'
;QNGKAYRFDEKVNFASLGKNRFKESYQIGNDVIEAELEAFIPNPETVLEPSDNGVPVIKIVIGGSMGREEYFLKDKDYKNLNGSWFNFGNPERPEAYNIYYRNDSIVFKSPEVLDHMVMATQKKDTIYPGVYMPLVVRSLYTGSRGNFAIGDFNPSAEVMMKSSGPKMKSESIAALRLKISINGTPSTVMVYGNKGIEGEPEIVKGGNTELAVAYGAKRIQLPFSLKLRDFILDKYPGTNSASSYASEVTLIDTRKNVRKDQRIFMNNILDYGGYRFFQSSF
;
A
#
# COMPACT_ATOMS: atom_id res chain seq x y z
N GLN A 1 -7.74 15.65 -23.09
CA GLN A 1 -7.68 16.34 -24.39
C GLN A 1 -8.16 17.78 -24.23
N ASN A 2 -7.40 18.76 -24.69
CA ASN A 2 -7.77 20.19 -24.65
C ASN A 2 -8.19 20.73 -23.26
N GLY A 3 -7.59 20.24 -22.17
CA GLY A 3 -7.94 20.64 -20.81
C GLY A 3 -9.29 20.12 -20.29
N LYS A 4 -9.97 19.24 -21.03
CA LYS A 4 -11.21 18.59 -20.56
C LYS A 4 -10.87 17.32 -19.79
N ALA A 5 -11.44 17.18 -18.60
CA ALA A 5 -11.38 15.96 -17.80
C ALA A 5 -12.63 15.10 -18.06
N TYR A 6 -12.41 13.81 -18.19
CA TYR A 6 -13.45 12.79 -18.30
C TYR A 6 -13.28 11.81 -17.13
N ARG A 7 -14.39 11.30 -16.59
CA ARG A 7 -14.37 10.32 -15.53
C ARG A 7 -15.19 9.11 -15.90
N PHE A 8 -14.61 7.93 -15.71
CA PHE A 8 -15.26 6.64 -15.86
C PHE A 8 -15.21 5.93 -14.51
N ASP A 9 -16.35 5.38 -14.10
CA ASP A 9 -16.47 4.67 -12.82
C ASP A 9 -17.05 3.29 -13.10
N GLU A 10 -16.23 2.26 -12.90
CA GLU A 10 -16.65 0.88 -13.10
C GLU A 10 -16.88 0.19 -11.76
N LYS A 11 -18.04 -0.44 -11.63
CA LYS A 11 -18.37 -1.22 -10.44
C LYS A 11 -17.78 -2.62 -10.58
N VAL A 12 -16.77 -2.92 -9.78
CA VAL A 12 -16.11 -4.23 -9.76
C VAL A 12 -16.37 -4.96 -8.45
N ASN A 13 -16.40 -6.28 -8.51
CA ASN A 13 -16.55 -7.14 -7.33
C ASN A 13 -15.47 -8.24 -7.36
N PHE A 14 -14.26 -7.86 -6.97
CA PHE A 14 -13.15 -8.80 -6.90
C PHE A 14 -13.18 -9.62 -5.61
N ALA A 15 -12.83 -10.88 -5.74
CA ALA A 15 -12.78 -11.85 -4.65
C ALA A 15 -11.37 -12.43 -4.51
N SER A 16 -10.96 -12.69 -3.28
CA SER A 16 -9.65 -13.28 -2.97
C SER A 16 -9.51 -14.70 -3.51
N LEU A 17 -10.62 -15.44 -3.57
CA LEU A 17 -10.70 -16.79 -4.12
C LEU A 17 -11.66 -16.76 -5.30
N GLY A 18 -11.17 -17.07 -6.48
CA GLY A 18 -11.98 -17.09 -7.69
C GLY A 18 -11.28 -16.44 -8.90
N LYS A 19 -12.03 -16.39 -10.01
CA LYS A 19 -11.55 -15.77 -11.25
C LYS A 19 -12.03 -14.32 -11.29
N ASN A 20 -11.12 -13.38 -11.04
CA ASN A 20 -11.37 -11.97 -11.24
C ASN A 20 -11.16 -11.61 -12.71
N ARG A 21 -12.08 -10.86 -13.28
CA ARG A 21 -11.99 -10.37 -14.66
C ARG A 21 -12.45 -8.94 -14.72
N PHE A 22 -11.72 -8.14 -15.47
CA PHE A 22 -12.09 -6.78 -15.83
C PHE A 22 -11.40 -6.47 -17.16
N LYS A 23 -12.17 -5.98 -18.11
CA LYS A 23 -11.66 -5.51 -19.39
C LYS A 23 -12.66 -4.50 -19.96
N GLU A 24 -12.20 -3.28 -20.11
CA GLU A 24 -13.00 -2.17 -20.60
C GLU A 24 -12.23 -1.37 -21.66
N SER A 25 -12.98 -0.71 -22.52
CA SER A 25 -12.43 0.16 -23.57
C SER A 25 -13.22 1.46 -23.60
N TYR A 26 -12.49 2.58 -23.60
CA TYR A 26 -13.07 3.92 -23.59
C TYR A 26 -12.54 4.71 -24.78
N GLN A 27 -13.42 5.48 -25.41
CA GLN A 27 -13.04 6.39 -26.48
C GLN A 27 -13.24 7.84 -26.04
N ILE A 28 -12.20 8.64 -26.12
CA ILE A 28 -12.19 10.06 -25.78
C ILE A 28 -11.68 10.85 -26.98
N GLY A 29 -12.60 11.37 -27.79
CA GLY A 29 -12.23 12.00 -29.08
C GLY A 29 -11.57 10.97 -30.00
N ASN A 30 -10.31 11.18 -30.34
CA ASN A 30 -9.54 10.27 -31.19
C ASN A 30 -8.71 9.23 -30.36
N ASP A 31 -8.68 9.37 -29.04
CA ASP A 31 -7.91 8.46 -28.21
C ASP A 31 -8.74 7.26 -27.79
N VAL A 32 -8.13 6.08 -27.88
CA VAL A 32 -8.69 4.81 -27.41
C VAL A 32 -7.88 4.36 -26.19
N ILE A 33 -8.58 4.12 -25.08
CA ILE A 33 -8.00 3.65 -23.82
C ILE A 33 -8.56 2.28 -23.52
N GLU A 34 -7.71 1.30 -23.37
CA GLU A 34 -8.10 -0.06 -22.96
C GLU A 34 -7.51 -0.33 -21.57
N ALA A 35 -8.32 -0.96 -20.70
CA ALA A 35 -7.90 -1.35 -19.37
C ALA A 35 -8.28 -2.81 -19.13
N GLU A 36 -7.30 -3.62 -18.75
CA GLU A 36 -7.48 -5.05 -18.48
C GLU A 36 -6.82 -5.45 -17.17
N LEU A 37 -7.53 -6.21 -16.33
CA LEU A 37 -6.99 -6.78 -15.10
C LEU A 37 -6.08 -7.96 -15.43
N GLU A 38 -4.81 -7.85 -15.06
CA GLU A 38 -3.86 -8.97 -15.12
C GLU A 38 -3.85 -9.78 -13.81
N ALA A 39 -3.93 -9.09 -12.66
CA ALA A 39 -3.96 -9.76 -11.35
C ALA A 39 -4.70 -8.94 -10.29
N PHE A 40 -5.44 -9.64 -9.44
CA PHE A 40 -5.96 -9.16 -8.16
C PHE A 40 -5.15 -9.81 -7.04
N ILE A 41 -4.47 -9.01 -6.23
CA ILE A 41 -3.54 -9.46 -5.20
C ILE A 41 -4.06 -9.00 -3.83
N PRO A 42 -4.75 -9.88 -3.06
CA PRO A 42 -5.18 -9.56 -1.71
C PRO A 42 -3.98 -9.52 -0.76
N ASN A 43 -3.98 -8.58 0.19
CA ASN A 43 -2.89 -8.36 1.14
C ASN A 43 -1.51 -8.37 0.44
N PRO A 44 -1.24 -7.41 -0.47
CA PRO A 44 -0.02 -7.40 -1.27
C PRO A 44 1.21 -7.21 -0.39
N GLU A 45 2.23 -7.99 -0.65
CA GLU A 45 3.57 -7.82 -0.10
C GLU A 45 4.62 -7.97 -1.20
N THR A 46 5.70 -7.22 -1.06
CA THR A 46 6.84 -7.34 -1.97
C THR A 46 7.80 -8.39 -1.44
N VAL A 47 8.13 -9.37 -2.28
CA VAL A 47 8.98 -10.51 -1.93
C VAL A 47 10.12 -10.67 -2.93
N LEU A 48 11.21 -11.32 -2.48
CA LEU A 48 12.26 -11.81 -3.35
C LEU A 48 11.87 -13.20 -3.84
N GLU A 49 11.71 -13.34 -5.15
CA GLU A 49 11.41 -14.63 -5.77
C GLU A 49 12.64 -15.13 -6.49
N PRO A 50 13.16 -16.33 -6.18
CA PRO A 50 14.24 -16.94 -6.93
C PRO A 50 13.91 -17.02 -8.42
N SER A 51 14.84 -16.63 -9.29
CA SER A 51 14.65 -16.62 -10.74
C SER A 51 15.98 -16.99 -11.42
N ASP A 52 15.93 -17.88 -12.41
CA ASP A 52 17.11 -18.26 -13.19
C ASP A 52 17.71 -17.09 -13.97
N ASN A 53 16.88 -16.11 -14.32
CA ASN A 53 17.28 -14.87 -15.00
C ASN A 53 17.38 -13.68 -14.03
N GLY A 54 17.35 -13.95 -12.73
CA GLY A 54 17.40 -12.92 -11.70
C GLY A 54 18.79 -12.30 -11.55
N VAL A 55 18.87 -11.29 -10.72
CA VAL A 55 20.12 -10.65 -10.30
C VAL A 55 20.24 -10.73 -8.78
N PRO A 56 21.43 -10.50 -8.20
CA PRO A 56 21.56 -10.36 -6.75
C PRO A 56 20.64 -9.24 -6.23
N VAL A 57 19.83 -9.54 -5.23
CA VAL A 57 18.92 -8.56 -4.59
C VAL A 57 19.04 -8.67 -3.08
N ILE A 58 19.14 -7.52 -2.42
CA ILE A 58 19.16 -7.40 -0.96
C ILE A 58 17.95 -6.60 -0.48
N LYS A 59 17.30 -7.09 0.56
CA LYS A 59 16.20 -6.40 1.26
C LYS A 59 16.77 -5.63 2.46
N ILE A 60 16.62 -4.33 2.44
CA ILE A 60 17.00 -3.43 3.53
C ILE A 60 15.74 -2.88 4.17
N VAL A 61 15.72 -2.88 5.50
CA VAL A 61 14.60 -2.37 6.30
C VAL A 61 15.10 -1.21 7.14
N ILE A 62 14.46 -0.06 7.01
CA ILE A 62 14.84 1.17 7.72
C ILE A 62 13.64 1.68 8.50
N GLY A 63 13.89 2.21 9.70
CA GLY A 63 12.88 2.95 10.45
C GLY A 63 12.68 4.33 9.82
N GLY A 64 11.48 4.62 9.32
CA GLY A 64 11.10 5.91 8.76
C GLY A 64 10.14 6.68 9.67
N SER A 65 9.79 7.89 9.28
CA SER A 65 8.85 8.76 10.01
C SER A 65 7.43 8.18 10.13
N MET A 66 7.06 7.28 9.22
CA MET A 66 5.76 6.60 9.20
C MET A 66 5.85 5.13 9.64
N GLY A 67 6.99 4.70 10.20
CA GLY A 67 7.21 3.35 10.68
C GLY A 67 8.31 2.62 9.93
N ARG A 68 8.14 1.31 9.76
CA ARG A 68 9.10 0.44 9.07
C ARG A 68 8.92 0.54 7.56
N GLU A 69 10.00 0.87 6.86
CA GLU A 69 10.07 0.92 5.40
C GLU A 69 10.98 -0.17 4.85
N GLU A 70 10.59 -0.82 3.76
CA GLU A 70 11.31 -1.92 3.14
C GLU A 70 11.78 -1.51 1.74
N TYR A 71 13.07 -1.71 1.48
CA TYR A 71 13.71 -1.38 0.22
C TYR A 71 14.39 -2.61 -0.36
N PHE A 72 14.32 -2.73 -1.68
CA PHE A 72 14.98 -3.79 -2.43
C PHE A 72 16.03 -3.17 -3.34
N LEU A 73 17.29 -3.48 -3.07
CA LEU A 73 18.42 -3.06 -3.92
C LEU A 73 18.85 -4.23 -4.78
N LYS A 74 18.88 -3.99 -6.09
CA LYS A 74 19.42 -4.92 -7.08
C LYS A 74 20.90 -4.65 -7.28
N ASP A 75 21.64 -5.64 -7.81
CA ASP A 75 23.02 -5.41 -8.25
C ASP A 75 23.10 -4.17 -9.16
N LYS A 76 24.10 -3.32 -8.96
CA LYS A 76 24.30 -2.00 -9.58
C LYS A 76 23.36 -0.89 -9.09
N ASP A 77 22.58 -1.10 -8.06
CA ASP A 77 21.82 0.00 -7.43
C ASP A 77 22.71 0.88 -6.55
N TYR A 78 22.48 2.21 -6.65
CA TYR A 78 23.03 3.22 -5.75
C TYR A 78 21.89 4.15 -5.34
N LYS A 79 21.46 4.06 -4.08
CA LYS A 79 20.25 4.74 -3.60
C LYS A 79 20.45 5.39 -2.25
N ASN A 80 19.85 6.57 -2.07
CA ASN A 80 19.68 7.17 -0.76
C ASN A 80 18.38 6.63 -0.14
N LEU A 81 18.51 6.03 1.03
CA LEU A 81 17.41 5.48 1.81
C LEU A 81 17.37 6.23 3.15
N ASN A 82 16.41 7.12 3.31
CA ASN A 82 16.23 7.93 4.53
C ASN A 82 17.51 8.63 5.03
N GLY A 83 18.27 9.23 4.10
CA GLY A 83 19.50 9.97 4.42
C GLY A 83 20.77 9.14 4.42
N SER A 84 20.69 7.82 4.33
CA SER A 84 21.81 6.90 4.23
C SER A 84 22.00 6.39 2.80
N TRP A 85 23.23 6.47 2.27
CA TRP A 85 23.55 5.99 0.94
C TRP A 85 23.93 4.51 0.98
N PHE A 86 23.31 3.71 0.13
CA PHE A 86 23.60 2.30 -0.07
C PHE A 86 24.06 2.07 -1.50
N ASN A 87 25.19 1.40 -1.64
CA ASN A 87 25.82 1.07 -2.90
C ASN A 87 25.94 -0.45 -3.01
N PHE A 88 25.24 -1.06 -3.96
CA PHE A 88 25.28 -2.48 -4.16
C PHE A 88 25.90 -2.83 -5.51
N GLY A 89 27.05 -3.51 -5.50
CA GLY A 89 27.71 -4.02 -6.69
C GLY A 89 28.41 -3.00 -7.61
N ASN A 90 28.39 -1.70 -7.30
CA ASN A 90 29.11 -0.67 -8.05
C ASN A 90 30.51 -0.41 -7.46
N PRO A 91 31.39 0.33 -8.15
CA PRO A 91 32.64 0.81 -7.56
C PRO A 91 32.42 1.51 -6.22
N GLU A 92 33.38 1.33 -5.32
CA GLU A 92 33.31 1.84 -3.95
C GLU A 92 33.05 3.36 -3.88
N ARG A 93 32.19 3.78 -2.95
CA ARG A 93 31.87 5.18 -2.65
C ARG A 93 32.08 5.44 -1.16
N PRO A 94 32.96 6.39 -0.78
CA PRO A 94 33.34 6.60 0.61
C PRO A 94 32.19 6.97 1.54
N GLU A 95 31.16 7.65 1.01
CA GLU A 95 29.99 8.12 1.75
C GLU A 95 28.91 7.04 1.97
N ALA A 96 29.03 5.90 1.29
CA ALA A 96 27.98 4.87 1.24
C ALA A 96 28.35 3.62 2.02
N TYR A 97 27.31 2.89 2.44
CA TYR A 97 27.44 1.49 2.80
C TYR A 97 27.66 0.68 1.53
N ASN A 98 28.91 0.25 1.29
CA ASN A 98 29.30 -0.46 0.08
C ASN A 98 29.09 -1.95 0.27
N ILE A 99 28.18 -2.54 -0.48
CA ILE A 99 27.77 -3.94 -0.39
C ILE A 99 28.17 -4.66 -1.66
N TYR A 100 28.76 -5.85 -1.52
CA TYR A 100 29.16 -6.70 -2.63
C TYR A 100 28.76 -8.14 -2.39
N TYR A 101 28.32 -8.81 -3.45
CA TYR A 101 28.17 -10.26 -3.47
C TYR A 101 29.37 -10.85 -4.22
N ARG A 102 30.20 -11.61 -3.52
CA ARG A 102 31.43 -12.21 -4.05
C ARG A 102 31.68 -13.57 -3.41
N ASN A 103 32.04 -14.57 -4.21
CA ASN A 103 32.37 -15.91 -3.72
C ASN A 103 31.27 -16.48 -2.78
N ASP A 104 30.02 -16.42 -3.23
CA ASP A 104 28.87 -16.90 -2.51
C ASP A 104 28.66 -16.26 -1.12
N SER A 105 29.26 -15.11 -0.90
CA SER A 105 29.15 -14.35 0.34
C SER A 105 28.82 -12.89 0.10
N ILE A 106 28.05 -12.31 1.00
CA ILE A 106 27.79 -10.88 1.02
C ILE A 106 28.79 -10.25 1.97
N VAL A 107 29.50 -9.25 1.48
CA VAL A 107 30.41 -8.44 2.29
C VAL A 107 30.02 -6.97 2.17
N PHE A 108 30.30 -6.21 3.21
CA PHE A 108 30.08 -4.78 3.15
C PHE A 108 31.17 -4.00 3.89
N LYS A 109 31.28 -2.73 3.52
CA LYS A 109 32.15 -1.75 4.15
C LYS A 109 31.32 -0.56 4.58
N SER A 110 31.36 -0.26 5.87
CA SER A 110 30.63 0.86 6.45
C SER A 110 31.42 2.17 6.32
N PRO A 111 30.75 3.29 6.10
CA PRO A 111 31.38 4.62 6.17
C PRO A 111 31.50 5.15 7.60
N GLU A 112 30.93 4.47 8.59
CA GLU A 112 30.91 4.86 9.98
C GLU A 112 30.99 3.67 10.93
N VAL A 113 31.16 3.92 12.23
CA VAL A 113 31.08 2.88 13.25
C VAL A 113 29.63 2.43 13.41
N LEU A 114 29.40 1.12 13.43
CA LEU A 114 28.07 0.52 13.60
C LEU A 114 28.08 -0.45 14.79
N ASP A 115 27.06 -0.34 15.62
CA ASP A 115 26.67 -1.42 16.51
C ASP A 115 25.87 -2.44 15.70
N HIS A 116 26.29 -3.68 15.74
CA HIS A 116 25.68 -4.79 15.04
C HIS A 116 25.05 -5.76 16.03
N MET A 117 23.84 -6.25 15.74
CA MET A 117 23.15 -7.24 16.54
C MET A 117 22.44 -8.28 15.67
N VAL A 118 22.80 -9.53 15.83
CA VAL A 118 22.10 -10.67 15.21
C VAL A 118 20.79 -10.90 15.92
N MET A 119 19.65 -10.75 15.24
CA MET A 119 18.32 -10.77 15.87
C MET A 119 18.01 -12.11 16.54
N ALA A 120 18.40 -13.22 15.94
CA ALA A 120 18.09 -14.57 16.46
C ALA A 120 18.86 -14.94 17.74
N THR A 121 20.12 -14.51 17.86
CA THR A 121 21.02 -14.88 18.95
C THR A 121 21.28 -13.75 19.94
N GLN A 122 20.84 -12.53 19.59
CA GLN A 122 21.14 -11.29 20.30
C GLN A 122 22.64 -11.02 20.50
N LYS A 123 23.49 -11.72 19.74
CA LYS A 123 24.93 -11.49 19.74
C LYS A 123 25.19 -10.10 19.20
N LYS A 124 25.98 -9.34 19.95
CA LYS A 124 26.37 -7.95 19.59
C LYS A 124 27.84 -7.90 19.22
N ASP A 125 28.14 -7.01 18.29
CA ASP A 125 29.49 -6.73 17.80
C ASP A 125 29.56 -5.28 17.32
N THR A 126 30.78 -4.74 17.18
CA THR A 126 31.00 -3.39 16.64
C THR A 126 31.75 -3.48 15.33
N ILE A 127 31.26 -2.80 14.32
CA ILE A 127 31.84 -2.73 12.99
C ILE A 127 32.52 -1.38 12.81
N TYR A 128 33.79 -1.42 12.49
CA TYR A 128 34.58 -0.21 12.24
C TYR A 128 34.59 0.18 10.78
N PRO A 129 34.64 1.46 10.45
CA PRO A 129 34.67 1.93 9.06
C PRO A 129 35.94 1.50 8.35
N GLY A 130 35.86 1.43 7.04
CA GLY A 130 37.01 1.19 6.19
C GLY A 130 37.42 -0.25 6.00
N VAL A 131 36.81 -1.21 6.69
CA VAL A 131 37.12 -2.64 6.58
C VAL A 131 35.92 -3.39 5.97
N TYR A 132 36.20 -4.34 5.07
CA TYR A 132 35.16 -5.25 4.59
C TYR A 132 34.85 -6.33 5.61
N MET A 133 33.61 -6.44 5.98
CA MET A 133 33.09 -7.42 6.92
C MET A 133 31.96 -8.25 6.25
N PRO A 134 31.75 -9.49 6.69
CA PRO A 134 30.55 -10.22 6.27
C PRO A 134 29.27 -9.46 6.63
N LEU A 135 28.37 -9.32 5.67
CA LEU A 135 27.05 -8.75 5.92
C LEU A 135 26.10 -9.87 6.36
N VAL A 136 25.62 -9.79 7.57
CA VAL A 136 24.76 -10.83 8.17
C VAL A 136 23.30 -10.46 7.97
N VAL A 137 22.54 -11.31 7.29
CA VAL A 137 21.09 -11.16 7.15
C VAL A 137 20.38 -11.34 8.49
N ARG A 138 19.17 -10.76 8.62
CA ARG A 138 18.37 -10.75 9.86
C ARG A 138 19.13 -10.18 11.05
N SER A 139 19.88 -9.12 10.78
CA SER A 139 20.66 -8.38 11.76
C SER A 139 20.31 -6.91 11.72
N LEU A 140 20.39 -6.26 12.88
CA LEU A 140 20.22 -4.82 13.07
C LEU A 140 21.58 -4.15 13.09
N TYR A 141 21.71 -3.06 12.38
CA TYR A 141 22.88 -2.20 12.31
C TYR A 141 22.46 -0.81 12.79
N THR A 142 23.14 -0.27 13.79
CA THR A 142 22.84 1.02 14.41
C THR A 142 24.05 1.93 14.31
N GLY A 143 23.88 3.07 13.67
CA GLY A 143 24.94 4.07 13.48
C GLY A 143 24.45 5.49 13.73
N SER A 144 25.34 6.46 13.52
CA SER A 144 25.02 7.88 13.71
C SER A 144 23.98 8.39 12.69
N ARG A 145 23.89 7.74 11.53
CA ARG A 145 22.96 8.09 10.44
C ARG A 145 21.60 7.40 10.57
N GLY A 146 21.41 6.59 11.59
CA GLY A 146 20.17 5.86 11.86
C GLY A 146 20.36 4.35 11.94
N ASN A 147 19.24 3.65 11.98
CA ASN A 147 19.21 2.20 12.13
C ASN A 147 18.69 1.56 10.84
N PHE A 148 19.32 0.48 10.44
CA PHE A 148 18.80 -0.36 9.36
C PHE A 148 18.99 -1.85 9.70
N ALA A 149 18.16 -2.68 9.09
CA ALA A 149 18.31 -4.12 9.17
C ALA A 149 18.44 -4.71 7.77
N ILE A 150 19.23 -5.76 7.67
CA ILE A 150 19.24 -6.59 6.47
C ILE A 150 18.17 -7.67 6.66
N GLY A 151 17.09 -7.55 5.92
CA GLY A 151 15.93 -8.44 6.03
C GLY A 151 16.16 -9.77 5.35
N ASP A 152 16.61 -9.72 4.09
CA ASP A 152 16.81 -10.91 3.24
C ASP A 152 17.81 -10.62 2.12
N PHE A 153 18.35 -11.69 1.51
CA PHE A 153 19.21 -11.63 0.35
C PHE A 153 18.98 -12.85 -0.53
N ASN A 154 18.99 -12.64 -1.82
CA ASN A 154 18.98 -13.73 -2.79
C ASN A 154 19.97 -13.42 -3.92
N PRO A 155 20.86 -14.36 -4.28
CA PRO A 155 21.88 -14.14 -5.31
C PRO A 155 21.31 -14.08 -6.73
N SER A 156 20.11 -14.62 -6.96
CA SER A 156 19.44 -14.60 -8.26
C SER A 156 17.94 -14.54 -8.06
N ALA A 157 17.39 -13.33 -7.99
CA ALA A 157 15.97 -13.10 -7.73
C ALA A 157 15.37 -11.96 -8.55
N GLU A 158 14.05 -11.99 -8.62
CA GLU A 158 13.22 -10.88 -9.04
C GLU A 158 12.43 -10.34 -7.85
N VAL A 159 12.23 -9.03 -7.83
CA VAL A 159 11.35 -8.37 -6.85
C VAL A 159 9.93 -8.46 -7.39
N MET A 160 9.08 -9.21 -6.72
CA MET A 160 7.71 -9.46 -7.14
C MET A 160 6.72 -9.08 -6.04
N MET A 161 5.51 -8.71 -6.48
CA MET A 161 4.39 -8.52 -5.56
C MET A 161 3.55 -9.78 -5.51
N LYS A 162 3.36 -10.33 -4.33
CA LYS A 162 2.54 -11.51 -4.06
C LYS A 162 1.54 -11.25 -2.95
N SER A 163 0.55 -12.13 -2.84
CA SER A 163 -0.38 -12.10 -1.72
C SER A 163 0.24 -12.78 -0.50
N SER A 164 0.24 -12.11 0.64
CA SER A 164 0.61 -12.73 1.93
C SER A 164 -0.48 -13.67 2.48
N GLY A 165 -1.67 -13.66 1.87
CA GLY A 165 -2.76 -14.58 2.19
C GLY A 165 -4.09 -14.12 1.61
N PRO A 166 -5.01 -15.06 1.33
CA PRO A 166 -6.27 -14.76 0.66
C PRO A 166 -7.31 -14.10 1.57
N LYS A 167 -7.19 -14.24 2.90
CA LYS A 167 -8.18 -13.72 3.84
C LYS A 167 -8.03 -12.21 4.01
N MET A 168 -8.98 -11.47 3.46
CA MET A 168 -9.06 -10.01 3.62
C MET A 168 -9.97 -9.65 4.79
N LYS A 169 -9.49 -8.75 5.64
CA LYS A 169 -10.27 -8.07 6.69
C LYS A 169 -10.79 -6.73 6.14
N SER A 170 -11.54 -6.00 6.94
CA SER A 170 -12.07 -4.67 6.55
C SER A 170 -10.97 -3.66 6.23
N GLU A 171 -9.87 -3.72 6.97
CA GLU A 171 -8.69 -2.85 6.80
C GLU A 171 -7.68 -3.35 5.76
N SER A 172 -7.86 -4.57 5.24
CA SER A 172 -6.94 -5.15 4.25
C SER A 172 -6.93 -4.35 2.95
N ILE A 173 -5.73 -4.14 2.43
CA ILE A 173 -5.52 -3.55 1.11
C ILE A 173 -5.42 -4.67 0.08
N ALA A 174 -5.90 -4.41 -1.13
CA ALA A 174 -5.63 -5.21 -2.31
C ALA A 174 -4.82 -4.39 -3.32
N ALA A 175 -4.02 -5.04 -4.13
CA ALA A 175 -3.41 -4.45 -5.31
C ALA A 175 -4.04 -5.03 -6.58
N LEU A 176 -4.26 -4.18 -7.55
CA LEU A 176 -4.64 -4.56 -8.91
C LEU A 176 -3.45 -4.30 -9.84
N ARG A 177 -3.03 -5.32 -10.55
CA ARG A 177 -2.13 -5.14 -11.68
C ARG A 177 -2.98 -5.02 -12.93
N LEU A 178 -2.94 -3.83 -13.53
CA LEU A 178 -3.72 -3.48 -14.72
C LEU A 178 -2.78 -3.26 -15.90
N LYS A 179 -3.14 -3.85 -17.03
CA LYS A 179 -2.58 -3.50 -18.32
C LYS A 179 -3.43 -2.39 -18.90
N ILE A 180 -2.83 -1.22 -19.10
CA ILE A 180 -3.47 -0.06 -19.69
C ILE A 180 -2.86 0.16 -21.07
N SER A 181 -3.68 0.32 -22.08
CA SER A 181 -3.23 0.68 -23.43
C SER A 181 -3.83 2.03 -23.80
N ILE A 182 -3.00 2.97 -24.19
CA ILE A 182 -3.42 4.27 -24.73
C ILE A 182 -2.98 4.31 -26.20
N ASN A 183 -3.95 4.32 -27.12
CA ASN A 183 -3.71 4.29 -28.56
C ASN A 183 -2.79 3.13 -29.00
N GLY A 184 -3.00 1.95 -28.43
CA GLY A 184 -2.23 0.75 -28.74
C GLY A 184 -0.87 0.64 -28.03
N THR A 185 -0.44 1.67 -27.27
CA THR A 185 0.79 1.62 -26.48
C THR A 185 0.49 1.07 -25.08
N PRO A 186 0.94 -0.15 -24.72
CA PRO A 186 0.65 -0.75 -23.45
C PRO A 186 1.56 -0.25 -22.31
N SER A 187 1.00 -0.15 -21.13
CA SER A 187 1.69 0.08 -19.84
C SER A 187 1.12 -0.83 -18.80
N THR A 188 1.91 -1.27 -17.83
CA THR A 188 1.41 -1.97 -16.64
C THR A 188 1.44 -1.01 -15.46
N VAL A 189 0.34 -0.91 -14.73
CA VAL A 189 0.21 -0.08 -13.54
C VAL A 189 -0.28 -0.91 -12.36
N MET A 190 0.21 -0.57 -11.18
CA MET A 190 -0.24 -1.13 -9.90
C MET A 190 -1.07 -0.08 -9.18
N VAL A 191 -2.32 -0.38 -8.84
CA VAL A 191 -3.17 0.48 -8.02
C VAL A 191 -3.58 -0.26 -6.75
N TYR A 192 -3.62 0.48 -5.65
CA TYR A 192 -3.90 -0.07 -4.33
C TYR A 192 -5.21 0.48 -3.80
N GLY A 193 -5.95 -0.35 -3.06
CA GLY A 193 -7.19 0.10 -2.46
C GLY A 193 -7.85 -0.93 -1.55
N ASN A 194 -8.90 -0.48 -0.88
CA ASN A 194 -9.76 -1.33 -0.09
C ASN A 194 -11.25 -0.96 -0.26
N LYS A 195 -12.14 -1.75 0.34
CA LYS A 195 -13.59 -1.56 0.19
C LYS A 195 -14.16 -0.35 0.92
N GLY A 196 -13.41 0.30 1.80
CA GLY A 196 -13.92 1.39 2.66
C GLY A 196 -13.33 2.76 2.36
N ILE A 197 -12.25 2.82 1.59
CA ILE A 197 -11.47 4.04 1.38
C ILE A 197 -11.38 4.32 -0.12
N GLU A 198 -11.47 5.59 -0.49
CA GLU A 198 -11.21 6.04 -1.86
C GLU A 198 -9.73 5.76 -2.19
N GLY A 199 -9.47 5.11 -3.32
CA GLY A 199 -8.12 4.77 -3.73
C GLY A 199 -7.33 5.98 -4.21
N GLU A 200 -6.03 5.98 -3.95
CA GLU A 200 -5.12 6.98 -4.52
C GLU A 200 -4.87 6.66 -6.00
N PRO A 201 -4.90 7.68 -6.88
CA PRO A 201 -4.71 7.46 -8.30
C PRO A 201 -3.23 7.30 -8.66
N GLU A 202 -2.96 6.33 -9.53
CA GLU A 202 -1.71 6.20 -10.26
C GLU A 202 -1.85 6.81 -11.66
N ILE A 203 -0.80 7.51 -12.10
CA ILE A 203 -0.84 8.26 -13.36
C ILE A 203 -0.16 7.48 -14.48
N VAL A 204 -0.92 7.21 -15.53
CA VAL A 204 -0.43 6.62 -16.78
C VAL A 204 -0.47 7.67 -17.88
N LYS A 205 0.65 7.85 -18.59
CA LYS A 205 0.77 8.82 -19.68
C LYS A 205 0.94 8.11 -21.01
N GLY A 206 0.22 8.59 -22.02
CA GLY A 206 0.34 8.12 -23.40
C GLY A 206 0.12 9.27 -24.39
N GLY A 207 1.16 9.70 -25.09
CA GLY A 207 1.10 10.88 -25.95
C GLY A 207 0.67 12.13 -25.16
N ASN A 208 -0.43 12.75 -25.60
CA ASN A 208 -1.01 13.94 -24.96
C ASN A 208 -2.12 13.59 -23.95
N THR A 209 -2.34 12.31 -23.66
CA THR A 209 -3.36 11.84 -22.74
C THR A 209 -2.73 11.40 -21.43
N GLU A 210 -3.28 11.91 -20.34
CA GLU A 210 -2.93 11.50 -18.98
C GLU A 210 -4.16 10.82 -18.34
N LEU A 211 -3.96 9.61 -17.83
CA LEU A 211 -4.99 8.81 -17.21
C LEU A 211 -4.66 8.62 -15.73
N ALA A 212 -5.55 9.06 -14.85
CA ALA A 212 -5.50 8.76 -13.43
C ALA A 212 -6.35 7.51 -13.16
N VAL A 213 -5.71 6.44 -12.68
CA VAL A 213 -6.35 5.14 -12.41
C VAL A 213 -6.33 4.88 -10.92
N ALA A 214 -7.49 4.60 -10.33
CA ALA A 214 -7.61 4.29 -8.91
C ALA A 214 -8.51 3.07 -8.67
N TYR A 215 -8.26 2.36 -7.58
CA TYR A 215 -9.10 1.28 -7.08
C TYR A 215 -9.50 1.55 -5.64
N GLY A 216 -10.79 1.46 -5.32
CA GLY A 216 -11.27 1.69 -3.95
C GLY A 216 -12.76 1.96 -3.89
N ALA A 217 -13.20 2.55 -2.79
CA ALA A 217 -14.56 2.99 -2.63
C ALA A 217 -14.81 4.30 -3.38
N LYS A 218 -15.97 4.41 -3.99
CA LYS A 218 -16.42 5.67 -4.57
C LYS A 218 -17.14 6.49 -3.51
N ARG A 219 -16.76 7.74 -3.33
CA ARG A 219 -17.50 8.69 -2.49
C ARG A 219 -18.76 9.13 -3.20
N ILE A 220 -19.90 8.89 -2.58
CA ILE A 220 -21.22 9.27 -3.10
C ILE A 220 -21.75 10.43 -2.25
N GLN A 221 -21.98 11.57 -2.88
CA GLN A 221 -22.64 12.71 -2.25
C GLN A 221 -24.12 12.38 -2.07
N LEU A 222 -24.57 12.35 -0.82
CA LEU A 222 -26.00 12.18 -0.54
C LEU A 222 -26.77 13.46 -0.91
N PRO A 223 -27.97 13.32 -1.46
CA PRO A 223 -28.82 14.47 -1.79
C PRO A 223 -29.53 15.08 -0.57
N PHE A 224 -29.21 14.64 0.63
CA PHE A 224 -29.72 15.11 1.92
C PHE A 224 -28.59 15.02 2.96
N SER A 225 -28.80 15.58 4.13
CA SER A 225 -27.86 15.51 5.24
C SER A 225 -28.50 14.89 6.48
N LEU A 226 -27.64 14.26 7.30
CA LEU A 226 -27.98 13.82 8.64
C LEU A 226 -27.18 14.64 9.65
N LYS A 227 -27.88 15.33 10.55
CA LYS A 227 -27.26 16.02 11.68
C LYS A 227 -27.38 15.14 12.91
N LEU A 228 -26.27 14.69 13.47
CA LEU A 228 -26.26 14.03 14.77
C LEU A 228 -26.60 15.08 15.86
N ARG A 229 -27.61 14.78 16.67
CA ARG A 229 -28.01 15.59 17.82
C ARG A 229 -27.43 15.08 19.11
N ASP A 230 -27.49 13.74 19.28
CA ASP A 230 -27.01 13.08 20.48
C ASP A 230 -26.59 11.64 20.15
N PHE A 231 -25.66 11.14 20.93
CA PHE A 231 -25.20 9.75 20.87
C PHE A 231 -25.33 9.14 22.27
N ILE A 232 -26.19 8.16 22.39
CA ILE A 232 -26.52 7.51 23.65
C ILE A 232 -25.76 6.19 23.74
N LEU A 233 -25.00 6.02 24.81
CA LEU A 233 -24.27 4.81 25.12
C LEU A 233 -24.67 4.33 26.51
N ASP A 234 -25.41 3.22 26.57
CA ASP A 234 -25.71 2.54 27.83
C ASP A 234 -24.66 1.48 28.11
N LYS A 235 -24.29 1.34 29.38
CA LYS A 235 -23.31 0.34 29.83
C LYS A 235 -23.97 -0.68 30.75
N TYR A 236 -23.45 -1.89 30.77
CA TYR A 236 -23.83 -2.86 31.78
C TYR A 236 -23.43 -2.37 33.19
N PRO A 237 -24.29 -2.53 34.20
CA PRO A 237 -23.99 -2.09 35.56
C PRO A 237 -22.64 -2.62 36.07
N GLY A 238 -21.80 -1.71 36.58
CA GLY A 238 -20.49 -2.05 37.11
C GLY A 238 -19.40 -2.38 36.10
N THR A 239 -19.64 -2.17 34.78
CA THR A 239 -18.67 -2.45 33.72
C THR A 239 -18.47 -1.26 32.79
N ASN A 240 -17.39 -1.30 31.98
CA ASN A 240 -17.19 -0.37 30.86
C ASN A 240 -17.74 -0.91 29.52
N SER A 241 -18.35 -2.10 29.52
CA SER A 241 -18.91 -2.70 28.31
C SER A 241 -20.25 -2.08 27.94
N ALA A 242 -20.42 -1.72 26.66
CA ALA A 242 -21.67 -1.18 26.14
C ALA A 242 -22.76 -2.26 26.19
N SER A 243 -23.93 -1.89 26.73
CA SER A 243 -25.16 -2.70 26.69
C SER A 243 -26.04 -2.31 25.51
N SER A 244 -26.10 -1.03 25.20
CA SER A 244 -26.78 -0.51 24.01
C SER A 244 -26.17 0.80 23.55
N TYR A 245 -26.43 1.15 22.30
CA TYR A 245 -26.07 2.46 21.74
C TYR A 245 -27.12 2.91 20.73
N ALA A 246 -27.35 4.22 20.66
CA ALA A 246 -28.29 4.84 19.74
C ALA A 246 -27.80 6.20 19.27
N SER A 247 -28.17 6.58 18.06
CA SER A 247 -27.94 7.91 17.51
C SER A 247 -29.27 8.66 17.33
N GLU A 248 -29.39 9.81 17.95
CA GLU A 248 -30.48 10.76 17.70
C GLU A 248 -30.07 11.67 16.55
N VAL A 249 -30.74 11.56 15.41
CA VAL A 249 -30.37 12.32 14.19
C VAL A 249 -31.53 13.16 13.70
N THR A 250 -31.24 14.29 13.05
CA THR A 250 -32.17 15.03 12.23
C THR A 250 -31.84 14.83 10.76
N LEU A 251 -32.75 14.25 10.01
CA LEU A 251 -32.75 14.20 8.55
C LEU A 251 -33.14 15.56 7.97
N ILE A 252 -32.37 16.09 7.04
CA ILE A 252 -32.61 17.36 6.36
C ILE A 252 -32.47 17.17 4.85
N ASP A 253 -33.59 17.30 4.11
CA ASP A 253 -33.58 17.35 2.64
C ASP A 253 -34.25 18.68 2.21
N THR A 254 -33.41 19.65 1.88
CA THR A 254 -33.85 20.99 1.47
C THR A 254 -34.59 20.98 0.14
N ARG A 255 -34.31 20.04 -0.75
CA ARG A 255 -34.98 19.93 -2.06
C ARG A 255 -36.41 19.49 -1.95
N LYS A 256 -36.73 18.66 -0.93
CA LYS A 256 -38.09 18.15 -0.66
C LYS A 256 -38.74 18.83 0.52
N ASN A 257 -38.12 19.85 1.10
CA ASN A 257 -38.55 20.52 2.32
C ASN A 257 -38.87 19.54 3.47
N VAL A 258 -38.02 18.52 3.63
CA VAL A 258 -38.19 17.51 4.68
C VAL A 258 -37.18 17.79 5.79
N ARG A 259 -37.71 17.85 7.01
CA ARG A 259 -36.97 17.86 8.27
C ARG A 259 -37.64 16.88 9.23
N LYS A 260 -36.91 15.81 9.59
CA LYS A 260 -37.45 14.73 10.42
C LYS A 260 -36.42 14.28 11.43
N ASP A 261 -36.82 14.18 12.69
CA ASP A 261 -36.03 13.57 13.75
C ASP A 261 -36.23 12.07 13.76
N GLN A 262 -35.18 11.34 13.95
CA GLN A 262 -35.15 9.88 13.96
C GLN A 262 -34.11 9.38 14.95
N ARG A 263 -34.46 8.32 15.70
CA ARG A 263 -33.53 7.56 16.54
C ARG A 263 -33.13 6.29 15.80
N ILE A 264 -31.83 6.09 15.65
CA ILE A 264 -31.24 4.92 15.02
C ILE A 264 -30.59 4.09 16.12
N PHE A 265 -30.98 2.82 16.25
CA PHE A 265 -30.45 1.87 17.22
C PHE A 265 -30.55 0.44 16.66
N MET A 266 -30.14 -0.58 17.43
CA MET A 266 -30.27 -1.98 17.00
C MET A 266 -31.69 -2.28 16.52
N ASN A 267 -31.82 -2.82 15.31
CA ASN A 267 -33.07 -3.15 14.62
C ASN A 267 -33.99 -1.97 14.28
N ASN A 268 -33.61 -0.72 14.58
CA ASN A 268 -34.35 0.47 14.17
C ASN A 268 -33.47 1.35 13.29
N ILE A 269 -33.67 1.27 11.98
CA ILE A 269 -32.88 1.95 10.97
C ILE A 269 -33.56 3.22 10.49
N LEU A 270 -32.78 4.12 9.90
CA LEU A 270 -33.32 5.20 9.07
C LEU A 270 -33.25 4.76 7.60
N ASP A 271 -34.43 4.71 6.96
CA ASP A 271 -34.55 4.48 5.51
C ASP A 271 -35.09 5.76 4.87
N TYR A 272 -34.31 6.35 3.93
CA TYR A 272 -34.70 7.55 3.23
C TYR A 272 -34.01 7.68 1.87
N GLY A 273 -34.79 7.96 0.83
CA GLY A 273 -34.29 8.24 -0.51
C GLY A 273 -33.49 7.09 -1.14
N GLY A 274 -33.79 5.83 -0.76
CA GLY A 274 -33.08 4.64 -1.22
C GLY A 274 -31.81 4.31 -0.43
N TYR A 275 -31.52 5.07 0.64
CA TYR A 275 -30.37 4.85 1.52
C TYR A 275 -30.82 4.34 2.89
N ARG A 276 -30.09 3.38 3.45
CA ARG A 276 -30.34 2.81 4.76
C ARG A 276 -29.18 3.08 5.70
N PHE A 277 -29.48 3.60 6.89
CA PHE A 277 -28.50 3.91 7.92
C PHE A 277 -28.71 3.00 9.11
N PHE A 278 -27.65 2.32 9.49
CA PHE A 278 -27.61 1.40 10.60
C PHE A 278 -26.66 1.92 11.67
N GLN A 279 -26.97 1.65 12.92
CA GLN A 279 -26.00 1.82 13.99
C GLN A 279 -25.12 0.58 14.05
N SER A 280 -23.85 0.72 13.68
CA SER A 280 -22.91 -0.42 13.55
C SER A 280 -21.90 -0.52 14.67
N SER A 281 -21.52 0.60 15.27
CA SER A 281 -20.49 0.68 16.32
C SER A 281 -20.57 2.04 17.04
N PHE A 282 -19.72 2.21 18.04
CA PHE A 282 -19.54 3.46 18.79
C PHE A 282 -18.04 3.80 18.90
#